data_db66d44c2dd5e2fdef11cea104c95b94
#
_entry.id   db66d44c2dd5e2fdef11cea104c95b94
#
_cell.length_a   1.000
_cell.length_b   1.000
_cell.length_c   1.000
_cell.angle_alpha   90.00
_cell.angle_beta   90.00
_cell.angle_gamma   90.00
#
_symmetry.space_group_name_H-M   'P 1'
#
loop_
_entity.id
_entity.type
_entity.pdbx_description
1 polymer ?
#
loop_
_entity_poly.entity_id
_entity_poly.type
_entity_poly.pdbx_seq_one_letter_code
_entity_poly.pdbx_strand_id
1 'polypeptide(L)'
;MKIGIITAMSSEHDQVALLLENKKEYTEGIYSYTEGQIHNNTIILTQCGIGKVNAAAGAVELIRNFQPDCIISTGVAGGIDKCLKVMDVVASSHIVYHDVWCGEGNAYGQIQGLPTYFEGHPILLNCAMSIHTGTPIHNGLICSGDKFITDRKELNEIKGNFPEGLAVDMESGSIAQICYLYKVPFISFRIISDTPGAENHWEQYTNFWGEMANRSFGVT
;
A
#
# COMPACT_ATOMS: atom_id res chain seq x y z
N MET A 1 10.48 11.20 14.70
CA MET A 1 9.45 11.55 13.72
C MET A 1 8.11 10.99 14.16
N LYS A 2 7.00 11.59 13.73
CA LYS A 2 5.67 11.02 13.86
C LYS A 2 5.28 10.40 12.52
N ILE A 3 5.08 9.10 12.48
CA ILE A 3 4.79 8.35 11.26
C ILE A 3 3.37 7.81 11.32
N GLY A 4 2.55 8.15 10.34
CA GLY A 4 1.24 7.54 10.14
C GLY A 4 1.37 6.24 9.37
N ILE A 5 0.82 5.15 9.88
CA ILE A 5 0.75 3.87 9.15
C ILE A 5 -0.71 3.53 8.92
N ILE A 6 -1.04 3.21 7.66
CA ILE A 6 -2.40 2.84 7.23
C ILE A 6 -2.37 1.43 6.66
N THR A 7 -3.25 0.59 7.19
CA THR A 7 -3.54 -0.76 6.68
C THR A 7 -5.01 -0.85 6.27
N ALA A 8 -5.37 -1.77 5.40
CA ALA A 8 -6.76 -1.98 4.96
C ALA A 8 -7.51 -2.98 5.85
N MET A 9 -6.84 -4.03 6.27
CA MET A 9 -7.44 -5.18 6.96
C MET A 9 -6.94 -5.33 8.39
N SER A 10 -7.75 -5.96 9.26
CA SER A 10 -7.35 -6.27 10.63
C SER A 10 -6.12 -7.18 10.69
N SER A 11 -6.04 -8.17 9.79
CA SER A 11 -4.88 -9.05 9.71
C SER A 11 -3.58 -8.32 9.42
N GLU A 12 -3.60 -7.27 8.59
CA GLU A 12 -2.45 -6.40 8.33
C GLU A 12 -2.13 -5.51 9.52
N HIS A 13 -3.18 -4.89 10.09
CA HIS A 13 -3.05 -4.05 11.28
C HIS A 13 -2.38 -4.79 12.42
N ASP A 14 -2.85 -6.00 12.72
CA ASP A 14 -2.34 -6.80 13.83
C ASP A 14 -0.85 -7.14 13.66
N GLN A 15 -0.40 -7.43 12.43
CA GLN A 15 1.01 -7.67 12.13
C GLN A 15 1.89 -6.46 12.44
N VAL A 16 1.44 -5.26 12.03
CA VAL A 16 2.18 -4.02 12.30
C VAL A 16 2.11 -3.68 13.80
N ALA A 17 0.96 -3.86 14.42
CA ALA A 17 0.78 -3.61 15.85
C ALA A 17 1.70 -4.45 16.74
N LEU A 18 2.09 -5.67 16.31
CA LEU A 18 3.05 -6.50 17.04
C LEU A 18 4.44 -5.88 17.13
N LEU A 19 4.80 -5.00 16.20
CA LEU A 19 6.11 -4.33 16.15
C LEU A 19 6.19 -3.11 17.08
N LEU A 20 5.05 -2.62 17.57
CA LEU A 20 4.97 -1.39 18.37
C LEU A 20 5.27 -1.66 19.84
N GLU A 21 6.08 -0.79 20.44
CA GLU A 21 6.31 -0.70 21.88
C GLU A 21 5.40 0.37 22.49
N ASN A 22 5.12 0.27 23.80
CA ASN A 22 4.37 1.26 24.62
C ASN A 22 3.00 1.62 24.01
N LYS A 23 2.27 0.63 23.52
CA LYS A 23 1.00 0.82 22.82
C LYS A 23 -0.09 1.46 23.66
N LYS A 24 -0.83 2.36 23.03
CA LYS A 24 -2.08 2.93 23.51
C LYS A 24 -3.11 2.88 22.41
N GLU A 25 -4.31 2.41 22.71
CA GLU A 25 -5.42 2.33 21.79
C GLU A 25 -6.48 3.36 22.15
N TYR A 26 -7.04 4.01 21.17
CA TYR A 26 -8.14 4.96 21.33
C TYR A 26 -8.93 5.11 20.04
N THR A 27 -10.11 5.68 20.15
CA THR A 27 -11.01 5.91 19.01
C THR A 27 -11.24 7.41 18.86
N GLU A 28 -11.10 7.89 17.64
CA GLU A 28 -11.43 9.26 17.26
C GLU A 28 -12.35 9.21 16.03
N GLY A 29 -13.55 9.76 16.16
CA GLY A 29 -14.59 9.62 15.14
C GLY A 29 -15.01 8.17 14.93
N ILE A 30 -14.87 7.67 13.71
CA ILE A 30 -15.21 6.29 13.32
C ILE A 30 -13.98 5.37 13.26
N TYR A 31 -12.78 5.89 13.48
CA TYR A 31 -11.54 5.14 13.37
C TYR A 31 -10.92 4.84 14.73
N SER A 32 -10.36 3.64 14.84
CA SER A 32 -9.51 3.25 15.96
C SER A 32 -8.04 3.43 15.58
N TYR A 33 -7.26 3.89 16.56
CA TYR A 33 -5.84 4.17 16.39
C TYR A 33 -5.04 3.43 17.45
N THR A 34 -3.91 2.89 17.05
CA THR A 34 -2.89 2.36 17.94
C THR A 34 -1.68 3.30 17.87
N GLU A 35 -1.46 4.07 18.92
CA GLU A 35 -0.22 4.84 19.08
C GLU A 35 0.83 3.96 19.75
N GLY A 36 2.05 3.98 19.25
CA GLY A 36 3.17 3.23 19.82
C GLY A 36 4.50 3.80 19.38
N GLN A 37 5.55 3.09 19.67
CA GLN A 37 6.92 3.49 19.34
C GLN A 37 7.65 2.39 18.58
N ILE A 38 8.44 2.81 17.58
CA ILE A 38 9.50 2.00 16.96
C ILE A 38 10.77 2.84 17.03
N HIS A 39 11.75 2.42 17.84
CA HIS A 39 12.94 3.20 18.16
C HIS A 39 12.58 4.61 18.65
N ASN A 40 13.08 5.65 17.97
CA ASN A 40 12.82 7.05 18.32
C ASN A 40 11.62 7.67 17.57
N ASN A 41 10.82 6.86 16.90
CA ASN A 41 9.67 7.34 16.15
C ASN A 41 8.36 7.03 16.88
N THR A 42 7.45 8.00 16.86
CA THR A 42 6.07 7.80 17.29
C THR A 42 5.27 7.31 16.09
N ILE A 43 4.60 6.20 16.23
CA ILE A 43 3.78 5.57 15.21
C ILE A 43 2.30 5.78 15.54
N ILE A 44 1.53 6.23 14.57
CA ILE A 44 0.08 6.25 14.63
C ILE A 44 -0.43 5.26 13.58
N LEU A 45 -0.85 4.11 14.05
CA LEU A 45 -1.35 3.02 13.20
C LEU A 45 -2.88 3.04 13.19
N THR A 46 -3.47 2.93 12.01
CA THR A 46 -4.93 2.80 11.83
C THR A 46 -5.29 1.81 10.73
N GLN A 47 -6.45 1.17 10.90
CA GLN A 47 -7.08 0.37 9.86
C GLN A 47 -8.15 1.22 9.17
N CYS A 48 -8.03 1.41 7.87
CA CYS A 48 -8.99 2.23 7.09
C CYS A 48 -10.17 1.43 6.53
N GLY A 49 -10.01 0.13 6.27
CA GLY A 49 -10.92 -0.69 5.47
C GLY A 49 -10.48 -0.77 4.00
N ILE A 50 -11.08 -1.72 3.27
CA ILE A 50 -10.72 -2.05 1.89
C ILE A 50 -11.34 -1.03 0.93
N GLY A 51 -10.60 -0.68 -0.12
CA GLY A 51 -11.04 0.13 -1.26
C GLY A 51 -10.80 1.63 -1.11
N LYS A 52 -10.93 2.32 -2.23
CA LYS A 52 -10.52 3.73 -2.39
C LYS A 52 -11.18 4.69 -1.41
N VAL A 53 -12.49 4.58 -1.20
CA VAL A 53 -13.23 5.51 -0.35
C VAL A 53 -12.82 5.36 1.11
N ASN A 54 -12.73 4.12 1.60
CA ASN A 54 -12.29 3.83 2.96
C ASN A 54 -10.86 4.32 3.18
N ALA A 55 -9.97 4.02 2.24
CA ALA A 55 -8.57 4.40 2.32
C ALA A 55 -8.37 5.92 2.28
N ALA A 56 -9.10 6.62 1.42
CA ALA A 56 -9.07 8.08 1.34
C ALA A 56 -9.59 8.73 2.63
N ALA A 57 -10.72 8.25 3.16
CA ALA A 57 -11.29 8.76 4.40
C ALA A 57 -10.34 8.54 5.59
N GLY A 58 -9.78 7.33 5.73
CA GLY A 58 -8.80 7.02 6.77
C GLY A 58 -7.54 7.89 6.69
N ALA A 59 -7.03 8.13 5.47
CA ALA A 59 -5.87 9.01 5.25
C ALA A 59 -6.15 10.46 5.65
N VAL A 60 -7.33 11.00 5.29
CA VAL A 60 -7.74 12.36 5.68
C VAL A 60 -7.83 12.49 7.19
N GLU A 61 -8.50 11.56 7.87
CA GLU A 61 -8.65 11.59 9.33
C GLU A 61 -7.29 11.47 10.04
N LEU A 62 -6.42 10.56 9.58
CA LEU A 62 -5.07 10.43 10.12
C LEU A 62 -4.26 11.72 9.98
N ILE A 63 -4.29 12.36 8.81
CA ILE A 63 -3.56 13.62 8.57
C ILE A 63 -4.10 14.74 9.45
N ARG A 64 -5.43 14.89 9.52
CA ARG A 64 -6.06 16.01 10.24
C ARG A 64 -5.89 15.91 11.75
N ASN A 65 -6.02 14.71 12.29
CA ASN A 65 -5.99 14.50 13.74
C ASN A 65 -4.57 14.45 14.30
N PHE A 66 -3.59 13.94 13.51
CA PHE A 66 -2.26 13.67 14.04
C PHE A 66 -1.13 14.44 13.38
N GLN A 67 -1.33 15.02 12.20
CA GLN A 67 -0.31 15.76 11.45
C GLN A 67 1.03 15.02 11.37
N PRO A 68 1.06 13.79 10.80
CA PRO A 68 2.28 13.00 10.73
C PRO A 68 3.30 13.65 9.79
N ASP A 69 4.59 13.40 10.07
CA ASP A 69 5.70 13.85 9.21
C ASP A 69 5.71 13.10 7.87
N CYS A 70 5.20 11.87 7.85
CA CYS A 70 5.00 11.07 6.65
C CYS A 70 3.93 10.00 6.88
N ILE A 71 3.42 9.44 5.77
CA ILE A 71 2.50 8.30 5.79
C ILE A 71 3.13 7.12 5.07
N ILE A 72 3.02 5.94 5.69
CA ILE A 72 3.32 4.64 5.11
C ILE A 72 1.99 3.89 4.95
N SER A 73 1.65 3.50 3.73
CA SER A 73 0.63 2.48 3.49
C SER A 73 1.29 1.13 3.44
N THR A 74 0.81 0.16 4.20
CA THR A 74 1.35 -1.20 4.15
C THR A 74 0.23 -2.22 4.11
N GLY A 75 0.47 -3.30 3.38
CA GLY A 75 -0.50 -4.36 3.20
C GLY A 75 -0.07 -5.36 2.13
N VAL A 76 -0.98 -6.24 1.77
CA VAL A 76 -0.75 -7.23 0.72
C VAL A 76 -1.17 -6.73 -0.66
N ALA A 77 -0.66 -7.38 -1.71
CA ALA A 77 -1.00 -7.10 -3.10
C ALA A 77 -0.79 -8.33 -3.98
N GLY A 78 -1.49 -8.37 -5.11
CA GLY A 78 -1.22 -9.33 -6.17
C GLY A 78 0.03 -8.94 -6.98
N GLY A 79 0.96 -9.88 -7.15
CA GLY A 79 2.13 -9.67 -8.00
C GLY A 79 1.78 -9.85 -9.47
N ILE A 80 1.95 -8.82 -10.30
CA ILE A 80 1.58 -8.84 -11.72
C ILE A 80 2.77 -8.90 -12.67
N ASP A 81 3.98 -8.83 -12.16
CA ASP A 81 5.20 -9.00 -12.95
C ASP A 81 5.88 -10.34 -12.64
N LYS A 82 6.49 -10.92 -13.69
CA LYS A 82 7.15 -12.24 -13.61
C LYS A 82 8.40 -12.25 -12.74
N CYS A 83 8.97 -11.07 -12.45
CA CYS A 83 10.13 -10.98 -11.57
C CYS A 83 9.79 -11.19 -10.10
N LEU A 84 8.50 -11.08 -9.73
CA LEU A 84 8.04 -11.17 -8.36
C LEU A 84 7.65 -12.60 -7.95
N LYS A 85 7.87 -12.87 -6.69
CA LYS A 85 7.42 -14.10 -6.01
C LYS A 85 6.57 -13.74 -4.81
N VAL A 86 5.74 -14.68 -4.38
CA VAL A 86 5.03 -14.58 -3.09
C VAL A 86 6.06 -14.31 -2.00
N MET A 87 5.76 -13.37 -1.12
CA MET A 87 6.58 -12.79 -0.06
C MET A 87 7.57 -11.69 -0.47
N ASP A 88 7.84 -11.47 -1.75
CA ASP A 88 8.59 -10.29 -2.14
C ASP A 88 7.84 -9.01 -1.74
N VAL A 89 8.58 -7.93 -1.52
CA VAL A 89 8.01 -6.64 -1.16
C VAL A 89 8.21 -5.66 -2.30
N VAL A 90 7.16 -4.90 -2.63
CA VAL A 90 7.24 -3.78 -3.57
C VAL A 90 7.16 -2.48 -2.77
N ALA A 91 8.22 -1.66 -2.83
CA ALA A 91 8.24 -0.28 -2.36
C ALA A 91 7.89 0.63 -3.54
N SER A 92 6.85 1.45 -3.39
CA SER A 92 6.35 2.26 -4.50
C SER A 92 7.31 3.37 -4.90
N SER A 93 7.83 3.32 -6.14
CA SER A 93 8.39 4.52 -6.78
C SER A 93 7.26 5.42 -7.27
N HIS A 94 6.25 4.80 -7.85
CA HIS A 94 5.06 5.47 -8.39
C HIS A 94 3.82 4.62 -8.12
N ILE A 95 2.68 5.30 -8.11
CA ILE A 95 1.38 4.67 -7.98
C ILE A 95 0.47 5.26 -9.05
N VAL A 96 -0.33 4.42 -9.70
CA VAL A 96 -1.31 4.81 -10.72
C VAL A 96 -2.64 4.13 -10.47
N TYR A 97 -3.73 4.76 -10.86
CA TYR A 97 -5.02 4.08 -10.91
C TYR A 97 -5.13 3.23 -12.17
N HIS A 98 -5.44 1.95 -12.02
CA HIS A 98 -5.65 1.06 -13.17
C HIS A 98 -7.09 1.01 -13.66
N ASP A 99 -8.01 1.69 -12.99
CA ASP A 99 -9.47 1.66 -13.23
C ASP A 99 -10.08 3.06 -13.43
N VAL A 100 -9.25 4.06 -13.73
CA VAL A 100 -9.69 5.45 -13.92
C VAL A 100 -9.56 5.86 -15.38
N TRP A 101 -10.63 6.47 -15.91
CA TRP A 101 -10.65 7.11 -17.21
C TRP A 101 -11.50 8.39 -17.17
N CYS A 102 -10.89 9.54 -17.37
CA CYS A 102 -11.55 10.87 -17.36
C CYS A 102 -11.80 11.44 -18.77
N GLY A 103 -11.82 10.59 -19.80
CA GLY A 103 -12.12 11.00 -21.16
C GLY A 103 -10.90 11.51 -21.94
N GLU A 104 -11.18 11.95 -23.19
CA GLU A 104 -10.15 12.46 -24.11
C GLU A 104 -9.39 13.66 -23.52
N GLY A 105 -8.10 13.72 -23.76
CA GLY A 105 -7.19 14.73 -23.21
C GLY A 105 -6.57 14.35 -21.86
N ASN A 106 -6.99 13.23 -21.25
CA ASN A 106 -6.36 12.67 -20.06
C ASN A 106 -5.70 11.32 -20.38
N ALA A 107 -4.60 11.01 -19.72
CA ALA A 107 -4.02 9.68 -19.79
C ALA A 107 -4.91 8.64 -19.09
N TYR A 108 -4.82 7.37 -19.49
CA TYR A 108 -5.46 6.29 -18.73
C TYR A 108 -4.82 6.20 -17.34
N GLY A 109 -5.64 6.07 -16.30
CA GLY A 109 -5.21 6.12 -14.89
C GLY A 109 -5.15 7.54 -14.31
N GLN A 110 -5.33 8.58 -15.12
CA GLN A 110 -5.29 9.97 -14.67
C GLN A 110 -6.66 10.49 -14.24
N ILE A 111 -6.73 11.06 -13.05
CA ILE A 111 -7.85 11.92 -12.65
C ILE A 111 -7.58 13.31 -13.22
N GLN A 112 -8.56 13.89 -13.90
CA GLN A 112 -8.45 15.21 -14.52
C GLN A 112 -7.95 16.27 -13.53
N GLY A 113 -6.90 16.99 -13.92
CA GLY A 113 -6.29 18.01 -13.09
C GLY A 113 -5.28 17.53 -12.05
N LEU A 114 -5.05 16.20 -11.98
CA LEU A 114 -4.04 15.59 -11.11
C LEU A 114 -2.94 14.89 -11.94
N PRO A 115 -1.79 14.59 -11.34
CA PRO A 115 -0.78 13.76 -11.99
C PRO A 115 -1.33 12.37 -12.36
N THR A 116 -0.83 11.77 -13.44
CA THR A 116 -1.13 10.37 -13.79
C THR A 116 -0.52 9.42 -12.76
N TYR A 117 0.69 9.72 -12.34
CA TYR A 117 1.45 8.95 -11.37
C TYR A 117 1.66 9.77 -10.10
N PHE A 118 1.34 9.20 -8.94
CA PHE A 118 1.71 9.73 -7.64
C PHE A 118 3.06 9.15 -7.24
N GLU A 119 4.02 10.01 -6.95
CA GLU A 119 5.39 9.60 -6.62
C GLU A 119 5.51 9.16 -5.17
N GLY A 120 6.20 8.04 -4.94
CA GLY A 120 6.72 7.69 -3.62
C GLY A 120 7.79 8.69 -3.20
N HIS A 121 7.79 9.10 -1.91
CA HIS A 121 8.74 10.11 -1.45
C HIS A 121 10.19 9.62 -1.56
N PRO A 122 11.10 10.35 -2.24
CA PRO A 122 12.44 9.84 -2.59
C PRO A 122 13.28 9.42 -1.38
N ILE A 123 13.19 10.16 -0.27
CA ILE A 123 13.96 9.80 0.95
C ILE A 123 13.42 8.50 1.55
N LEU A 124 12.10 8.32 1.63
CA LEU A 124 11.51 7.09 2.16
C LEU A 124 11.84 5.90 1.26
N LEU A 125 11.79 6.09 -0.05
CA LEU A 125 12.17 5.06 -1.02
C LEU A 125 13.66 4.68 -0.90
N ASN A 126 14.55 5.66 -0.78
CA ASN A 126 15.98 5.39 -0.59
C ASN A 126 16.23 4.64 0.73
N CYS A 127 15.52 4.99 1.82
CA CYS A 127 15.58 4.24 3.06
C CYS A 127 15.15 2.79 2.84
N ALA A 128 14.00 2.56 2.19
CA ALA A 128 13.51 1.22 1.88
C ALA A 128 14.51 0.38 1.10
N MET A 129 15.11 0.96 0.05
CA MET A 129 16.08 0.26 -0.80
C MET A 129 17.45 0.02 -0.12
N SER A 130 17.73 0.68 1.00
CA SER A 130 18.93 0.46 1.80
C SER A 130 18.78 -0.66 2.85
N ILE A 131 17.57 -1.17 3.04
CA ILE A 131 17.29 -2.24 3.99
C ILE A 131 17.87 -3.57 3.45
N HIS A 132 18.72 -4.20 4.23
CA HIS A 132 19.26 -5.52 3.91
C HIS A 132 18.54 -6.59 4.74
N THR A 133 17.58 -7.25 4.12
CA THR A 133 16.82 -8.35 4.74
C THR A 133 16.92 -9.61 3.88
N GLY A 134 16.46 -10.74 4.42
CA GLY A 134 16.31 -11.96 3.63
C GLY A 134 15.15 -11.92 2.63
N THR A 135 14.29 -10.88 2.70
CA THR A 135 13.15 -10.67 1.81
C THR A 135 13.55 -9.67 0.72
N PRO A 136 13.41 -10.02 -0.57
CA PRO A 136 13.67 -9.08 -1.66
C PRO A 136 12.73 -7.88 -1.61
N ILE A 137 13.29 -6.68 -1.76
CA ILE A 137 12.53 -5.43 -1.89
C ILE A 137 12.73 -4.90 -3.31
N HIS A 138 11.64 -4.76 -4.04
CA HIS A 138 11.61 -4.24 -5.41
C HIS A 138 11.10 -2.81 -5.40
N ASN A 139 11.79 -1.94 -6.11
CA ASN A 139 11.32 -0.57 -6.37
C ASN A 139 10.49 -0.56 -7.63
N GLY A 140 9.23 -0.08 -7.58
CA GLY A 140 8.43 -0.06 -8.79
C GLY A 140 7.04 0.53 -8.71
N LEU A 141 6.30 0.37 -9.82
CA LEU A 141 4.95 0.88 -10.00
C LEU A 141 3.92 -0.05 -9.34
N ILE A 142 3.05 0.54 -8.50
CA ILE A 142 1.85 -0.12 -7.98
C ILE A 142 0.63 0.40 -8.75
N CYS A 143 -0.16 -0.53 -9.30
CA CYS A 143 -1.41 -0.25 -10.01
C CYS A 143 -2.57 -0.43 -9.02
N SER A 144 -3.27 0.64 -8.66
CA SER A 144 -4.31 0.64 -7.63
C SER A 144 -5.70 0.83 -8.22
N GLY A 145 -6.71 0.14 -7.69
CA GLY A 145 -8.10 0.28 -8.17
C GLY A 145 -9.10 -0.52 -7.34
N ASP A 146 -10.38 -0.17 -7.40
CA ASP A 146 -11.45 -0.80 -6.59
C ASP A 146 -11.86 -2.19 -7.13
N LYS A 147 -10.85 -3.04 -7.40
CA LYS A 147 -11.10 -4.38 -7.90
C LYS A 147 -10.04 -5.37 -7.42
N PHE A 148 -10.50 -6.48 -6.85
CA PHE A 148 -9.66 -7.63 -6.58
C PHE A 148 -9.43 -8.40 -7.88
N ILE A 149 -8.20 -8.34 -8.42
CA ILE A 149 -7.86 -8.94 -9.71
C ILE A 149 -7.62 -10.43 -9.53
N THR A 150 -8.43 -11.24 -10.22
CA THR A 150 -8.40 -12.71 -10.09
C THR A 150 -8.12 -13.43 -11.39
N ASP A 151 -8.32 -12.78 -12.54
CA ASP A 151 -8.19 -13.44 -13.84
C ASP A 151 -7.06 -12.85 -14.71
N ARG A 152 -6.59 -13.68 -15.64
CA ARG A 152 -5.48 -13.33 -16.52
C ARG A 152 -5.86 -12.25 -17.55
N LYS A 153 -7.15 -12.12 -17.91
CA LYS A 153 -7.57 -11.12 -18.89
C LYS A 153 -7.44 -9.73 -18.28
N GLU A 154 -7.95 -9.54 -17.07
CA GLU A 154 -7.84 -8.27 -16.34
C GLU A 154 -6.39 -7.90 -16.07
N LEU A 155 -5.57 -8.89 -15.66
CA LEU A 155 -4.14 -8.71 -15.49
C LEU A 155 -3.47 -8.23 -16.79
N ASN A 156 -3.80 -8.85 -17.92
CA ASN A 156 -3.25 -8.46 -19.22
C ASN A 156 -3.71 -7.05 -19.64
N GLU A 157 -4.93 -6.64 -19.32
CA GLU A 157 -5.42 -5.29 -19.56
C GLU A 157 -4.64 -4.26 -18.73
N ILE A 158 -4.39 -4.55 -17.46
CA ILE A 158 -3.56 -3.69 -16.59
C ILE A 158 -2.13 -3.61 -17.13
N LYS A 159 -1.50 -4.74 -17.44
CA LYS A 159 -0.13 -4.79 -18.00
C LYS A 159 -0.05 -4.16 -19.39
N GLY A 160 -1.14 -4.18 -20.18
CA GLY A 160 -1.23 -3.50 -21.47
C GLY A 160 -1.18 -1.97 -21.34
N ASN A 161 -1.84 -1.43 -20.31
CA ASN A 161 -1.83 0.01 -20.00
C ASN A 161 -0.59 0.44 -19.20
N PHE A 162 -0.09 -0.44 -18.34
CA PHE A 162 1.03 -0.19 -17.42
C PHE A 162 2.05 -1.34 -17.48
N PRO A 163 2.85 -1.42 -18.55
CA PRO A 163 3.82 -2.52 -18.74
C PRO A 163 4.82 -2.66 -17.58
N GLU A 164 5.15 -1.56 -16.92
CA GLU A 164 6.10 -1.49 -15.78
C GLU A 164 5.45 -1.83 -14.44
N GLY A 165 4.11 -2.04 -14.38
CA GLY A 165 3.40 -2.38 -13.16
C GLY A 165 3.94 -3.64 -12.51
N LEU A 166 4.28 -3.57 -11.23
CA LEU A 166 4.79 -4.69 -10.44
C LEU A 166 3.70 -5.37 -9.63
N ALA A 167 2.83 -4.58 -9.00
CA ALA A 167 1.79 -5.09 -8.10
C ALA A 167 0.45 -4.40 -8.33
N VAL A 168 -0.64 -5.08 -7.93
CA VAL A 168 -2.01 -4.52 -7.89
C VAL A 168 -2.55 -4.53 -6.48
N ASP A 169 -3.18 -3.43 -6.09
CA ASP A 169 -3.86 -3.28 -4.80
C ASP A 169 -5.14 -2.44 -4.91
N MET A 170 -5.79 -2.16 -3.79
CA MET A 170 -7.05 -1.43 -3.78
C MET A 170 -7.00 -0.10 -3.01
N GLU A 171 -5.91 0.29 -2.39
CA GLU A 171 -5.83 1.46 -1.48
C GLU A 171 -4.73 2.45 -1.83
N SER A 172 -3.56 2.00 -2.30
CA SER A 172 -2.38 2.84 -2.46
C SER A 172 -2.65 4.10 -3.29
N GLY A 173 -3.46 3.99 -4.34
CA GLY A 173 -3.79 5.12 -5.21
C GLY A 173 -4.52 6.24 -4.48
N SER A 174 -5.54 5.90 -3.70
CA SER A 174 -6.34 6.89 -2.98
C SER A 174 -5.59 7.49 -1.79
N ILE A 175 -4.78 6.71 -1.06
CA ILE A 175 -3.92 7.26 0.00
C ILE A 175 -2.87 8.19 -0.61
N ALA A 176 -2.22 7.79 -1.71
CA ALA A 176 -1.24 8.61 -2.41
C ALA A 176 -1.83 9.93 -2.90
N GLN A 177 -3.05 9.88 -3.47
CA GLN A 177 -3.77 11.08 -3.90
C GLN A 177 -4.05 12.03 -2.73
N ILE A 178 -4.52 11.53 -1.59
CA ILE A 178 -4.75 12.34 -0.40
C ILE A 178 -3.44 12.93 0.10
N CYS A 179 -2.37 12.15 0.19
CA CYS A 179 -1.05 12.64 0.60
C CYS A 179 -0.52 13.73 -0.36
N TYR A 180 -0.72 13.56 -1.68
CA TYR A 180 -0.40 14.58 -2.68
C TYR A 180 -1.16 15.90 -2.43
N LEU A 181 -2.48 15.83 -2.21
CA LEU A 181 -3.33 17.00 -1.97
C LEU A 181 -2.96 17.73 -0.66
N TYR A 182 -2.62 16.97 0.38
CA TYR A 182 -2.23 17.50 1.69
C TYR A 182 -0.73 17.81 1.81
N LYS A 183 0.06 17.48 0.77
CA LYS A 183 1.53 17.65 0.73
C LYS A 183 2.25 16.91 1.86
N VAL A 184 1.79 15.72 2.18
CA VAL A 184 2.41 14.83 3.18
C VAL A 184 3.29 13.82 2.44
N PRO A 185 4.57 13.64 2.83
CA PRO A 185 5.43 12.59 2.30
C PRO A 185 4.79 11.22 2.42
N PHE A 186 4.85 10.41 1.35
CA PHE A 186 4.16 9.13 1.26
C PHE A 186 5.01 8.04 0.61
N ILE A 187 4.83 6.81 1.07
CA ILE A 187 5.29 5.59 0.39
C ILE A 187 4.30 4.45 0.65
N SER A 188 4.17 3.55 -0.31
CA SER A 188 3.45 2.29 -0.14
C SER A 188 4.41 1.11 -0.16
N PHE A 189 4.23 0.19 0.79
CA PHE A 189 4.86 -1.13 0.81
C PHE A 189 3.78 -2.18 0.56
N ARG A 190 4.00 -3.05 -0.42
CA ARG A 190 3.09 -4.14 -0.72
C ARG A 190 3.82 -5.47 -0.71
N ILE A 191 3.36 -6.36 0.14
CA ILE A 191 3.85 -7.72 0.25
C ILE A 191 3.06 -8.57 -0.73
N ILE A 192 3.75 -9.28 -1.61
CA ILE A 192 3.09 -10.13 -2.60
C ILE A 192 2.50 -11.35 -1.91
N SER A 193 1.18 -11.42 -1.89
CA SER A 193 0.41 -12.53 -1.31
C SER A 193 0.11 -13.62 -2.33
N ASP A 194 -0.06 -13.26 -3.59
CA ASP A 194 -0.50 -14.13 -4.66
C ASP A 194 -0.10 -13.59 -6.03
N THR A 195 -0.30 -14.43 -7.05
CA THR A 195 -0.11 -14.05 -8.45
C THR A 195 -1.46 -14.14 -9.17
N PRO A 196 -2.12 -13.01 -9.50
CA PRO A 196 -3.39 -13.00 -10.20
C PRO A 196 -3.35 -13.80 -11.50
N GLY A 197 -4.38 -14.61 -11.74
CA GLY A 197 -4.48 -15.47 -12.92
C GLY A 197 -3.61 -16.73 -12.91
N ALA A 198 -2.90 -17.03 -11.82
CA ALA A 198 -2.32 -18.35 -11.59
C ALA A 198 -3.41 -19.36 -11.23
N GLU A 199 -3.23 -20.63 -11.62
CA GLU A 199 -4.22 -21.70 -11.31
C GLU A 199 -4.45 -21.87 -9.81
N ASN A 200 -3.45 -21.61 -8.99
CA ASN A 200 -3.45 -21.75 -7.54
C ASN A 200 -3.46 -20.40 -6.79
N HIS A 201 -3.90 -19.31 -7.42
CA HIS A 201 -3.80 -17.98 -6.81
C HIS A 201 -4.56 -17.85 -5.48
N TRP A 202 -5.76 -18.47 -5.35
CA TRP A 202 -6.50 -18.51 -4.10
C TRP A 202 -5.80 -19.30 -3.00
N GLU A 203 -5.15 -20.39 -3.37
CA GLU A 203 -4.34 -21.20 -2.45
C GLU A 203 -3.13 -20.38 -1.97
N GLN A 204 -2.45 -19.66 -2.86
CA GLN A 204 -1.36 -18.75 -2.50
C GLN A 204 -1.83 -17.72 -1.49
N TYR A 205 -2.93 -17.00 -1.77
CA TYR A 205 -3.49 -15.99 -0.87
C TYR A 205 -3.87 -16.56 0.51
N THR A 206 -4.51 -17.73 0.55
CA THR A 206 -4.92 -18.36 1.80
C THR A 206 -3.70 -18.83 2.61
N ASN A 207 -2.72 -19.45 1.97
CA ASN A 207 -1.50 -19.94 2.62
C ASN A 207 -0.62 -18.79 3.12
N PHE A 208 -0.62 -17.65 2.42
CA PHE A 208 0.11 -16.46 2.88
C PHE A 208 -0.29 -16.06 4.31
N TRP A 209 -1.58 -15.99 4.59
CA TRP A 209 -2.07 -15.62 5.91
C TRP A 209 -1.83 -16.68 6.97
N GLY A 210 -1.77 -17.97 6.59
CA GLY A 210 -1.51 -19.07 7.52
C GLY A 210 -0.07 -19.16 8.01
N GLU A 211 0.90 -18.94 7.14
CA GLU A 211 2.30 -19.29 7.41
C GLU A 211 3.30 -18.13 7.24
N MET A 212 2.99 -17.12 6.44
CA MET A 212 3.99 -16.21 5.89
C MET A 212 3.88 -14.76 6.33
N ALA A 213 2.70 -14.31 6.76
CA ALA A 213 2.44 -12.91 7.07
C ALA A 213 3.43 -12.32 8.09
N ASN A 214 3.74 -13.05 9.15
CA ASN A 214 4.63 -12.60 10.22
C ASN A 214 6.06 -12.23 9.76
N ARG A 215 6.53 -12.79 8.66
CA ARG A 215 7.90 -12.56 8.17
C ARG A 215 8.02 -11.32 7.31
N SER A 216 6.97 -10.97 6.60
CA SER A 216 7.02 -9.94 5.56
C SER A 216 6.70 -8.55 6.09
N PHE A 217 5.81 -8.43 7.08
CA PHE A 217 5.47 -7.12 7.68
C PHE A 217 6.61 -6.50 8.48
N GLY A 218 7.57 -7.29 8.97
CA GLY A 218 8.78 -6.77 9.62
C GLY A 218 9.72 -5.97 8.71
N VAL A 219 9.47 -5.95 7.39
CA VAL A 219 10.21 -5.13 6.42
C VAL A 219 9.65 -3.70 6.33
N THR A 220 8.38 -3.52 6.64
CA THR A 220 7.71 -2.20 6.63
C THR A 220 8.17 -1.35 7.79
#